data_df419c8a53c9af323ce521ea0f34a2aa
#
_entry.id   df419c8a53c9af323ce521ea0f34a2aa
#
_cell.length_a   1.000
_cell.length_b   1.000
_cell.length_c   1.000
_cell.angle_alpha   90.00
_cell.angle_beta   90.00
_cell.angle_gamma   90.00
#
_symmetry.space_group_name_H-M   'P 1'
#
loop_
_entity.id
_entity.type
_entity.pdbx_description
1 polymer ?
#
loop_
_entity_poly.entity_id
_entity_poly.type
_entity_poly.pdbx_seq_one_letter_code
_entity_poly.pdbx_strand_id
1 'polypeptide(L)'
;SKVSKLANGLKSLGVKKGDIIAIYLPMIEEAIVSILAAAKIGAIQTIIFSGYSSESLQIRLQDCHAKILLTSDGFTRKGKDVSQKTTIESAIIDTDIEKIIMVSYMGIDQYEKSEKIQFYDELVSNQSDSCDTEIMDSEDPLFILYTSGTTGKPKGVIHTHGGFSVFAGHQASYLVDIHQNDTLFWPADVGWITGLVWNVYGLLIMGASAIIYDGALDYPTEDRIWQILSKHNATIFGISPTAVRLFKKNNAQPLKKYSL
;
A
#
# COMPACT_ATOMS: atom_id res chain seq x y z
N SER A 1 -15.71 6.83 8.63
CA SER A 1 -14.72 5.75 8.40
C SER A 1 -13.29 6.29 8.49
N LYS A 2 -12.27 5.42 8.68
CA LYS A 2 -10.84 5.81 8.67
C LYS A 2 -10.46 6.48 7.34
N VAL A 3 -10.95 5.94 6.23
CA VAL A 3 -10.75 6.52 4.89
C VAL A 3 -11.29 7.95 4.80
N SER A 4 -12.50 8.21 5.31
CA SER A 4 -13.08 9.57 5.31
C SER A 4 -12.30 10.53 6.19
N LYS A 5 -11.80 10.09 7.34
CA LYS A 5 -10.97 10.91 8.22
C LYS A 5 -9.67 11.32 7.54
N LEU A 6 -8.94 10.37 6.94
CA LEU A 6 -7.73 10.71 6.20
C LEU A 6 -8.03 11.58 4.97
N ALA A 7 -9.10 11.31 4.22
CA ALA A 7 -9.54 12.14 3.10
C ALA A 7 -9.76 13.60 3.51
N ASN A 8 -10.45 13.84 4.64
CA ASN A 8 -10.62 15.17 5.19
C ASN A 8 -9.29 15.79 5.66
N GLY A 9 -8.43 14.99 6.29
CA GLY A 9 -7.08 15.41 6.68
C GLY A 9 -6.26 15.89 5.48
N LEU A 10 -6.27 15.13 4.38
CA LEU A 10 -5.60 15.52 3.13
C LEU A 10 -6.19 16.81 2.56
N LYS A 11 -7.52 16.95 2.53
CA LYS A 11 -8.18 18.22 2.11
C LYS A 11 -7.76 19.40 3.01
N SER A 12 -7.63 19.20 4.31
CA SER A 12 -7.18 20.26 5.24
C SER A 12 -5.75 20.71 5.01
N LEU A 13 -4.92 19.86 4.40
CA LEU A 13 -3.56 20.19 3.94
C LEU A 13 -3.53 20.84 2.56
N GLY A 14 -4.69 21.10 1.94
CA GLY A 14 -4.80 21.75 0.65
C GLY A 14 -4.77 20.80 -0.56
N VAL A 15 -4.83 19.49 -0.36
CA VAL A 15 -4.89 18.51 -1.46
C VAL A 15 -6.19 18.66 -2.25
N LYS A 16 -6.07 18.70 -3.55
CA LYS A 16 -7.17 18.85 -4.52
C LYS A 16 -7.17 17.69 -5.52
N LYS A 17 -8.30 17.55 -6.25
CA LYS A 17 -8.39 16.65 -7.40
C LYS A 17 -7.23 16.89 -8.36
N GLY A 18 -6.55 15.81 -8.76
CA GLY A 18 -5.41 15.82 -9.66
C GLY A 18 -4.04 16.07 -9.00
N ASP A 19 -3.98 16.44 -7.72
CA ASP A 19 -2.70 16.50 -6.99
C ASP A 19 -2.13 15.09 -6.79
N ILE A 20 -0.79 14.97 -6.85
CA ILE A 20 -0.12 13.68 -6.73
C ILE A 20 0.37 13.47 -5.31
N ILE A 21 0.02 12.30 -4.74
CA ILE A 21 0.40 11.85 -3.40
C ILE A 21 1.25 10.59 -3.53
N ALA A 22 2.44 10.61 -2.94
CA ALA A 22 3.30 9.42 -2.83
C ALA A 22 2.97 8.64 -1.54
N ILE A 23 2.81 7.32 -1.67
CA ILE A 23 2.57 6.39 -0.56
C ILE A 23 3.76 5.43 -0.50
N TYR A 24 4.58 5.57 0.56
CA TYR A 24 5.77 4.78 0.82
C TYR A 24 5.64 4.16 2.22
N LEU A 25 4.71 3.23 2.36
CA LEU A 25 4.32 2.57 3.61
C LEU A 25 4.52 1.06 3.52
N PRO A 26 4.89 0.38 4.62
CA PRO A 26 4.84 -1.08 4.68
C PRO A 26 3.38 -1.57 4.57
N MET A 27 3.19 -2.90 4.54
CA MET A 27 1.86 -3.52 4.41
C MET A 27 1.05 -3.43 5.71
N ILE A 28 0.68 -2.20 6.09
CA ILE A 28 -0.12 -1.85 7.26
C ILE A 28 -1.47 -1.25 6.85
N GLU A 29 -2.39 -1.13 7.78
CA GLU A 29 -3.74 -0.61 7.51
C GLU A 29 -3.69 0.79 6.88
N GLU A 30 -2.79 1.65 7.35
CA GLU A 30 -2.64 3.02 6.89
C GLU A 30 -2.27 3.10 5.39
N ALA A 31 -1.57 2.10 4.85
CA ALA A 31 -1.29 2.03 3.42
C ALA A 31 -2.58 1.89 2.60
N ILE A 32 -3.46 0.95 3.00
CA ILE A 32 -4.75 0.72 2.33
C ILE A 32 -5.68 1.93 2.49
N VAL A 33 -5.74 2.47 3.72
CA VAL A 33 -6.54 3.67 4.01
C VAL A 33 -6.07 4.85 3.18
N SER A 34 -4.75 5.03 3.00
CA SER A 34 -4.17 6.11 2.19
C SER A 34 -4.53 6.00 0.71
N ILE A 35 -4.45 4.79 0.16
CA ILE A 35 -4.84 4.49 -1.22
C ILE A 35 -6.32 4.88 -1.44
N LEU A 36 -7.20 4.42 -0.56
CA LEU A 36 -8.63 4.68 -0.68
C LEU A 36 -9.01 6.15 -0.39
N ALA A 37 -8.31 6.80 0.54
CA ALA A 37 -8.55 8.21 0.85
C ALA A 37 -8.14 9.12 -0.30
N ALA A 38 -7.00 8.87 -0.94
CA ALA A 38 -6.56 9.59 -2.11
C ALA A 38 -7.55 9.42 -3.28
N ALA A 39 -7.96 8.18 -3.58
CA ALA A 39 -8.95 7.89 -4.61
C ALA A 39 -10.29 8.62 -4.33
N LYS A 40 -10.72 8.65 -3.05
CA LYS A 40 -11.97 9.28 -2.62
C LYS A 40 -12.04 10.79 -2.90
N ILE A 41 -10.91 11.48 -2.85
CA ILE A 41 -10.84 12.94 -3.10
C ILE A 41 -10.31 13.29 -4.51
N GLY A 42 -10.15 12.27 -5.39
CA GLY A 42 -9.66 12.47 -6.75
C GLY A 42 -8.19 12.85 -6.84
N ALA A 43 -7.40 12.60 -5.79
CA ALA A 43 -5.95 12.73 -5.84
C ALA A 43 -5.33 11.51 -6.53
N ILE A 44 -4.28 11.76 -7.32
CA ILE A 44 -3.53 10.72 -8.03
C ILE A 44 -2.52 10.12 -7.05
N GLN A 45 -2.48 8.80 -6.96
CA GLN A 45 -1.55 8.12 -6.05
C GLN A 45 -0.33 7.61 -6.83
N THR A 46 0.86 7.73 -6.24
CA THR A 46 1.99 6.90 -6.63
C THR A 46 2.35 5.99 -5.47
N ILE A 47 2.18 4.68 -5.66
CA ILE A 47 2.43 3.69 -4.61
C ILE A 47 3.82 3.12 -4.83
N ILE A 48 4.67 3.27 -3.82
CA ILE A 48 6.09 2.96 -3.88
C ILE A 48 6.41 1.90 -2.83
N PHE A 49 7.03 0.80 -3.25
CA PHE A 49 7.43 -0.27 -2.35
C PHE A 49 8.35 0.23 -1.24
N SER A 50 7.96 0.02 0.02
CA SER A 50 8.66 0.54 1.21
C SER A 50 10.08 0.01 1.39
N GLY A 51 10.46 -1.04 0.68
CA GLY A 51 11.81 -1.60 0.70
C GLY A 51 12.77 -1.01 -0.34
N TYR A 52 12.38 0.02 -1.10
CA TYR A 52 13.28 0.68 -2.05
C TYR A 52 14.31 1.57 -1.33
N SER A 53 15.47 1.77 -1.99
CA SER A 53 16.51 2.70 -1.55
C SER A 53 16.06 4.17 -1.69
N SER A 54 16.78 5.07 -1.02
CA SER A 54 16.57 6.52 -1.14
C SER A 54 16.62 7.02 -2.57
N GLU A 55 17.57 6.56 -3.37
CA GLU A 55 17.69 6.91 -4.79
C GLU A 55 16.47 6.44 -5.59
N SER A 56 16.03 5.19 -5.36
CA SER A 56 14.84 4.64 -6.04
C SER A 56 13.56 5.38 -5.66
N LEU A 57 13.45 5.84 -4.43
CA LEU A 57 12.33 6.66 -3.96
C LEU A 57 12.40 8.06 -4.60
N GLN A 58 13.57 8.72 -4.53
CA GLN A 58 13.80 10.07 -5.06
C GLN A 58 13.46 10.18 -6.55
N ILE A 59 13.96 9.26 -7.37
CA ILE A 59 13.68 9.27 -8.84
C ILE A 59 12.17 9.27 -9.11
N ARG A 60 11.39 8.51 -8.34
CA ARG A 60 9.93 8.44 -8.52
C ARG A 60 9.23 9.70 -8.04
N LEU A 61 9.67 10.27 -6.90
CA LEU A 61 9.12 11.52 -6.39
C LEU A 61 9.36 12.68 -7.36
N GLN A 62 10.55 12.75 -7.93
CA GLN A 62 10.91 13.75 -8.93
C GLN A 62 10.10 13.59 -10.23
N ASP A 63 10.01 12.36 -10.74
CA ASP A 63 9.33 12.08 -12.02
C ASP A 63 7.82 12.35 -11.96
N CYS A 64 7.17 12.05 -10.85
CA CYS A 64 5.73 12.28 -10.71
C CYS A 64 5.36 13.64 -10.09
N HIS A 65 6.32 14.44 -9.63
CA HIS A 65 6.05 15.72 -8.97
C HIS A 65 5.08 15.61 -7.79
N ALA A 66 5.24 14.57 -6.96
CA ALA A 66 4.40 14.39 -5.78
C ALA A 66 4.61 15.52 -4.77
N LYS A 67 3.50 16.05 -4.23
CA LYS A 67 3.51 17.13 -3.23
C LYS A 67 3.49 16.62 -1.80
N ILE A 68 2.88 15.46 -1.58
CA ILE A 68 2.75 14.83 -0.26
C ILE A 68 3.39 13.45 -0.29
N LEU A 69 4.12 13.14 0.77
CA LEU A 69 4.65 11.82 1.06
C LEU A 69 3.98 11.25 2.31
N LEU A 70 3.20 10.17 2.17
CA LEU A 70 2.78 9.35 3.31
C LEU A 70 3.82 8.25 3.52
N THR A 71 4.36 8.18 4.72
CA THR A 71 5.43 7.24 5.06
C THR A 71 5.37 6.83 6.54
N SER A 72 6.25 5.91 6.96
CA SER A 72 6.37 5.48 8.35
C SER A 72 7.77 5.76 8.90
N ASP A 73 7.91 5.73 10.22
CA ASP A 73 9.19 5.84 10.91
C ASP A 73 10.11 4.64 10.64
N GLY A 74 9.56 3.51 10.22
CA GLY A 74 10.30 2.31 9.87
C GLY A 74 9.40 1.12 9.60
N PHE A 75 9.99 -0.05 9.48
CA PHE A 75 9.31 -1.34 9.35
C PHE A 75 10.14 -2.46 9.98
N THR A 76 9.50 -3.60 10.24
CA THR A 76 10.20 -4.76 10.78
C THR A 76 10.51 -5.77 9.67
N ARG A 77 11.77 -6.22 9.57
CA ARG A 77 12.16 -7.27 8.64
C ARG A 77 12.86 -8.41 9.36
N LYS A 78 12.23 -9.58 9.38
CA LYS A 78 12.74 -10.78 10.08
C LYS A 78 13.16 -10.49 11.53
N GLY A 79 12.31 -9.77 12.27
CA GLY A 79 12.54 -9.41 13.67
C GLY A 79 13.58 -8.33 13.92
N LYS A 80 14.04 -7.63 12.87
CA LYS A 80 14.92 -6.47 12.98
C LYS A 80 14.17 -5.22 12.58
N ASP A 81 14.27 -4.20 13.41
CA ASP A 81 13.73 -2.88 13.12
C ASP A 81 14.61 -2.17 12.11
N VAL A 82 13.99 -1.65 11.06
CA VAL A 82 14.63 -0.90 9.99
C VAL A 82 14.07 0.51 9.97
N SER A 83 14.87 1.47 10.41
CA SER A 83 14.49 2.89 10.33
C SER A 83 14.48 3.36 8.88
N GLN A 84 13.47 4.16 8.52
CA GLN A 84 13.39 4.80 7.22
C GLN A 84 13.90 6.25 7.22
N LYS A 85 14.35 6.78 8.37
CA LYS A 85 14.72 8.19 8.52
C LYS A 85 15.71 8.66 7.45
N THR A 86 16.88 8.05 7.39
CA THR A 86 17.92 8.44 6.44
C THR A 86 17.49 8.24 4.98
N THR A 87 16.68 7.21 4.72
CA THR A 87 16.12 6.94 3.38
C THR A 87 15.20 8.09 2.95
N ILE A 88 14.29 8.51 3.82
CA ILE A 88 13.33 9.58 3.53
C ILE A 88 14.03 10.92 3.42
N GLU A 89 14.88 11.27 4.39
CA GLU A 89 15.62 12.56 4.39
C GLU A 89 16.46 12.74 3.12
N SER A 90 17.09 11.66 2.64
CA SER A 90 17.86 11.71 1.40
C SER A 90 16.97 11.74 0.15
N ALA A 91 15.85 11.02 0.17
CA ALA A 91 14.99 10.89 -1.01
C ALA A 91 14.18 12.14 -1.33
N ILE A 92 13.90 13.00 -0.35
CA ILE A 92 13.09 14.22 -0.54
C ILE A 92 13.92 15.43 -1.01
N ILE A 93 15.25 15.29 -1.12
CA ILE A 93 16.13 16.33 -1.64
C ILE A 93 15.80 16.56 -3.12
N ASP A 94 15.70 17.83 -3.52
CA ASP A 94 15.40 18.25 -4.89
C ASP A 94 14.09 17.62 -5.45
N THR A 95 13.07 17.47 -4.58
CA THR A 95 11.72 17.03 -4.94
C THR A 95 10.69 18.11 -4.61
N ASP A 96 9.48 17.95 -5.15
CA ASP A 96 8.36 18.87 -4.90
C ASP A 96 7.58 18.52 -3.62
N ILE A 97 8.12 17.67 -2.73
CA ILE A 97 7.46 17.29 -1.48
C ILE A 97 7.33 18.49 -0.54
N GLU A 98 6.11 18.95 -0.36
CA GLU A 98 5.74 20.06 0.53
C GLU A 98 5.45 19.56 1.96
N LYS A 99 4.79 18.39 2.08
CA LYS A 99 4.39 17.80 3.36
C LYS A 99 4.70 16.31 3.42
N ILE A 100 5.07 15.87 4.63
CA ILE A 100 5.26 14.45 4.98
C ILE A 100 4.24 14.10 6.04
N ILE A 101 3.43 13.07 5.79
CA ILE A 101 2.53 12.50 6.77
C ILE A 101 3.19 11.24 7.32
N MET A 102 3.58 11.30 8.59
CA MET A 102 4.36 10.27 9.27
C MET A 102 3.46 9.35 10.08
N VAL A 103 3.48 8.07 9.78
CA VAL A 103 2.88 7.02 10.60
C VAL A 103 3.91 6.54 11.63
N SER A 104 3.60 6.67 12.92
CA SER A 104 4.44 6.15 14.00
C SER A 104 4.21 4.64 14.18
N TYR A 105 4.72 3.86 13.24
CA TYR A 105 4.49 2.41 13.20
C TYR A 105 5.40 1.64 14.16
N MET A 106 6.67 2.04 14.23
CA MET A 106 7.67 1.41 15.10
C MET A 106 7.71 2.04 16.50
N GLY A 107 7.06 3.20 16.69
CA GLY A 107 7.17 3.97 17.91
C GLY A 107 8.57 4.53 18.15
N ILE A 108 9.32 4.73 17.10
CA ILE A 108 10.66 5.30 17.15
C ILE A 108 10.52 6.82 17.14
N ASP A 109 10.81 7.47 18.26
CA ASP A 109 10.80 8.93 18.40
C ASP A 109 11.98 9.60 17.65
N GLN A 110 12.02 9.40 16.33
CA GLN A 110 13.09 9.92 15.47
C GLN A 110 12.71 11.21 14.74
N TYR A 111 11.43 11.53 14.72
CA TYR A 111 10.89 12.66 14.01
C TYR A 111 10.23 13.64 14.95
N GLU A 112 10.53 14.92 14.76
CA GLU A 112 9.83 16.01 15.43
C GLU A 112 8.80 16.61 14.48
N LYS A 113 7.67 17.01 15.03
CA LYS A 113 6.64 17.74 14.30
C LYS A 113 7.23 19.07 13.80
N SER A 114 6.94 19.38 12.55
CA SER A 114 7.38 20.63 11.92
C SER A 114 6.32 21.10 10.91
N GLU A 115 6.55 22.22 10.26
CA GLU A 115 5.70 22.64 9.15
C GLU A 115 5.65 21.60 8.02
N LYS A 116 6.76 20.88 7.81
CA LYS A 116 6.87 19.86 6.76
C LYS A 116 6.39 18.48 7.23
N ILE A 117 6.58 18.12 8.50
CA ILE A 117 6.26 16.80 9.05
C ILE A 117 5.05 16.89 9.97
N GLN A 118 4.02 16.10 9.67
CA GLN A 118 2.83 15.93 10.48
C GLN A 118 2.59 14.46 10.79
N PHE A 119 2.14 14.15 12.01
CA PHE A 119 1.82 12.79 12.39
C PHE A 119 0.43 12.40 11.90
N TYR A 120 0.33 11.17 11.37
CA TYR A 120 -0.91 10.61 10.85
C TYR A 120 -2.05 10.66 11.88
N ASP A 121 -1.80 10.18 13.10
CA ASP A 121 -2.82 10.10 14.15
C ASP A 121 -3.35 11.47 14.54
N GLU A 122 -2.49 12.49 14.60
CA GLU A 122 -2.91 13.87 14.86
C GLU A 122 -3.75 14.42 13.71
N LEU A 123 -3.33 14.16 12.47
CA LEU A 123 -4.03 14.63 11.28
C LEU A 123 -5.44 14.09 11.21
N VAL A 124 -5.67 12.81 11.58
CA VAL A 124 -6.98 12.15 11.47
C VAL A 124 -7.85 12.28 12.73
N SER A 125 -7.27 12.60 13.89
CA SER A 125 -7.94 12.53 15.20
C SER A 125 -9.22 13.38 15.27
N ASN A 126 -9.18 14.60 14.74
CA ASN A 126 -10.27 15.58 14.80
C ASN A 126 -11.07 15.68 13.49
N GLN A 127 -10.86 14.76 12.55
CA GLN A 127 -11.55 14.79 11.27
C GLN A 127 -12.90 14.06 11.34
N SER A 128 -13.87 14.57 10.57
CA SER A 128 -15.14 13.89 10.37
C SER A 128 -14.95 12.49 9.79
N ASP A 129 -15.74 11.54 10.25
CA ASP A 129 -15.80 10.17 9.70
C ASP A 129 -16.65 10.05 8.43
N SER A 130 -17.21 11.18 7.96
CA SER A 130 -17.87 11.35 6.68
C SER A 130 -17.08 12.30 5.79
N CYS A 131 -16.98 11.98 4.52
CA CYS A 131 -16.34 12.79 3.48
C CYS A 131 -17.04 12.48 2.15
N ASP A 132 -17.44 13.51 1.42
CA ASP A 132 -18.02 13.33 0.09
C ASP A 132 -16.96 12.77 -0.87
N THR A 133 -17.43 11.85 -1.73
CA THR A 133 -16.56 11.27 -2.76
C THR A 133 -16.55 12.21 -3.96
N GLU A 134 -15.36 12.53 -4.45
CA GLU A 134 -15.17 13.32 -5.66
C GLU A 134 -15.74 12.60 -6.87
N ILE A 135 -16.38 13.35 -7.75
CA ILE A 135 -16.90 12.80 -9.01
C ILE A 135 -15.76 12.78 -10.02
N MET A 136 -15.43 11.57 -10.49
CA MET A 136 -14.36 11.33 -11.42
C MET A 136 -14.91 10.90 -12.79
N ASP A 137 -14.25 11.35 -13.85
CA ASP A 137 -14.43 10.75 -15.18
C ASP A 137 -13.73 9.39 -15.21
N SER A 138 -14.20 8.49 -16.08
CA SER A 138 -13.60 7.16 -16.24
C SER A 138 -12.12 7.23 -16.69
N GLU A 139 -11.77 8.26 -17.44
CA GLU A 139 -10.42 8.50 -17.96
C GLU A 139 -9.55 9.34 -17.00
N ASP A 140 -10.11 9.88 -15.90
CA ASP A 140 -9.31 10.57 -14.90
C ASP A 140 -8.25 9.61 -14.32
N PRO A 141 -6.98 10.07 -14.14
CA PRO A 141 -5.92 9.28 -13.52
C PRO A 141 -6.27 8.87 -12.10
N LEU A 142 -6.10 7.58 -11.78
CA LEU A 142 -6.27 7.03 -10.44
C LEU A 142 -4.94 6.88 -9.73
N PHE A 143 -3.97 6.24 -10.37
CA PHE A 143 -2.64 6.08 -9.81
C PHE A 143 -1.56 5.94 -10.89
N ILE A 144 -0.32 6.17 -10.46
CA ILE A 144 0.90 5.94 -11.23
C ILE A 144 1.65 4.78 -10.59
N LEU A 145 1.97 3.74 -11.36
CA LEU A 145 2.78 2.62 -10.91
C LEU A 145 4.04 2.51 -11.77
N TYR A 146 5.19 2.42 -11.11
CA TYR A 146 6.47 2.39 -11.79
C TYR A 146 6.91 0.99 -12.15
N THR A 147 7.32 0.81 -13.40
CA THR A 147 7.96 -0.40 -13.89
C THR A 147 9.47 -0.20 -14.03
N SER A 148 10.25 -1.29 -14.02
CA SER A 148 11.71 -1.25 -14.08
C SER A 148 12.29 -0.66 -15.38
N GLY A 149 11.47 -0.45 -16.39
CA GLY A 149 11.88 0.10 -17.69
C GLY A 149 13.06 -0.66 -18.36
N THR A 150 13.04 -0.78 -19.67
CA THR A 150 14.11 -1.43 -20.45
C THR A 150 15.39 -0.57 -20.54
N THR A 151 15.30 0.73 -20.21
CA THR A 151 16.38 1.71 -20.32
C THR A 151 17.07 2.04 -18.99
N GLY A 152 16.77 1.30 -17.91
CA GLY A 152 17.35 1.51 -16.60
C GLY A 152 16.63 2.54 -15.72
N LYS A 153 15.93 3.54 -16.29
CA LYS A 153 15.10 4.47 -15.52
C LYS A 153 13.68 3.90 -15.33
N PRO A 154 13.11 3.98 -14.12
CA PRO A 154 11.72 3.61 -13.91
C PRO A 154 10.78 4.42 -14.81
N LYS A 155 9.73 3.77 -15.31
CA LYS A 155 8.70 4.42 -16.13
C LYS A 155 7.37 4.38 -15.39
N GLY A 156 6.75 5.55 -15.17
CA GLY A 156 5.43 5.68 -14.58
C GLY A 156 4.35 5.29 -15.58
N VAL A 157 3.54 4.30 -15.22
CA VAL A 157 2.36 3.88 -15.99
C VAL A 157 1.14 4.44 -15.28
N ILE A 158 0.35 5.24 -16.00
CA ILE A 158 -0.89 5.82 -15.47
C ILE A 158 -2.03 4.81 -15.66
N HIS A 159 -2.77 4.59 -14.58
CA HIS A 159 -4.02 3.83 -14.59
C HIS A 159 -5.17 4.76 -14.28
N THR A 160 -6.30 4.62 -15.00
CA THR A 160 -7.48 5.47 -14.87
C THR A 160 -8.53 4.86 -13.96
N HIS A 161 -9.45 5.68 -13.43
CA HIS A 161 -10.52 5.24 -12.54
C HIS A 161 -11.38 4.14 -13.17
N GLY A 162 -11.91 4.37 -14.37
CA GLY A 162 -12.76 3.40 -15.06
C GLY A 162 -11.96 2.17 -15.52
N GLY A 163 -10.84 2.38 -16.21
CA GLY A 163 -10.04 1.30 -16.78
C GLY A 163 -9.54 0.32 -15.73
N PHE A 164 -8.98 0.83 -14.62
CA PHE A 164 -8.46 -0.05 -13.58
C PHE A 164 -9.56 -0.73 -12.77
N SER A 165 -10.66 -0.04 -12.45
CA SER A 165 -11.78 -0.63 -11.71
C SER A 165 -12.42 -1.80 -12.47
N VAL A 166 -12.66 -1.64 -13.78
CA VAL A 166 -13.17 -2.72 -14.63
C VAL A 166 -12.18 -3.87 -14.71
N PHE A 167 -10.90 -3.57 -14.93
CA PHE A 167 -9.85 -4.60 -14.97
C PHE A 167 -9.77 -5.38 -13.66
N ALA A 168 -9.66 -4.68 -12.53
CA ALA A 168 -9.50 -5.32 -11.22
C ALA A 168 -10.73 -6.15 -10.83
N GLY A 169 -11.94 -5.64 -11.05
CA GLY A 169 -13.19 -6.38 -10.83
C GLY A 169 -13.31 -7.61 -11.70
N HIS A 170 -12.96 -7.50 -13.00
CA HIS A 170 -12.95 -8.64 -13.91
C HIS A 170 -11.96 -9.74 -13.46
N GLN A 171 -10.73 -9.34 -13.09
CA GLN A 171 -9.72 -10.28 -12.59
C GLN A 171 -10.19 -10.97 -11.31
N ALA A 172 -10.75 -10.22 -10.36
CA ALA A 172 -11.24 -10.76 -9.10
C ALA A 172 -12.40 -11.75 -9.31
N SER A 173 -13.37 -11.39 -10.17
CA SER A 173 -14.55 -12.22 -10.42
C SER A 173 -14.22 -13.47 -11.25
N TYR A 174 -13.55 -13.30 -12.41
CA TYR A 174 -13.42 -14.40 -13.39
C TYR A 174 -12.15 -15.25 -13.25
N LEU A 175 -11.04 -14.69 -12.76
CA LEU A 175 -9.80 -15.46 -12.62
C LEU A 175 -9.63 -16.11 -11.25
N VAL A 176 -10.13 -15.44 -10.20
CA VAL A 176 -9.96 -15.91 -8.82
C VAL A 176 -11.28 -16.39 -8.22
N ASP A 177 -12.41 -16.02 -8.85
CA ASP A 177 -13.76 -16.41 -8.41
C ASP A 177 -14.07 -15.89 -6.98
N ILE A 178 -13.67 -14.63 -6.72
CA ILE A 178 -13.87 -14.01 -5.41
C ILE A 178 -15.34 -13.67 -5.19
N HIS A 179 -15.88 -14.05 -4.04
CA HIS A 179 -17.23 -13.74 -3.58
C HIS A 179 -17.23 -12.94 -2.28
N GLN A 180 -18.34 -12.32 -1.92
CA GLN A 180 -18.49 -11.45 -0.75
C GLN A 180 -18.07 -12.11 0.57
N ASN A 181 -18.25 -13.42 0.71
CA ASN A 181 -17.93 -14.14 1.94
C ASN A 181 -16.48 -14.64 1.99
N ASP A 182 -15.69 -14.36 0.95
CA ASP A 182 -14.31 -14.82 0.90
C ASP A 182 -13.38 -13.95 1.76
N THR A 183 -12.36 -14.62 2.29
CA THR A 183 -11.22 -14.00 2.95
C THR A 183 -9.97 -14.35 2.14
N LEU A 184 -9.45 -13.35 1.44
CA LEU A 184 -8.25 -13.50 0.62
C LEU A 184 -7.00 -13.25 1.44
N PHE A 185 -6.02 -14.12 1.30
CA PHE A 185 -4.65 -13.83 1.72
C PHE A 185 -3.72 -13.84 0.51
N TRP A 186 -3.30 -12.66 0.10
CA TRP A 186 -2.32 -12.47 -0.97
C TRP A 186 -1.15 -11.65 -0.44
N PRO A 187 -0.02 -12.27 -0.02
CA PRO A 187 1.11 -11.57 0.58
C PRO A 187 1.96 -10.86 -0.50
N ALA A 188 1.34 -9.92 -1.19
CA ALA A 188 1.98 -9.04 -2.14
C ALA A 188 1.84 -7.59 -1.66
N ASP A 189 2.94 -6.83 -1.76
CA ASP A 189 2.97 -5.42 -1.43
C ASP A 189 2.13 -4.60 -2.42
N VAL A 190 1.46 -3.56 -1.91
CA VAL A 190 0.64 -2.66 -2.73
C VAL A 190 1.46 -1.79 -3.69
N GLY A 191 2.78 -1.70 -3.50
CA GLY A 191 3.69 -1.12 -4.48
C GLY A 191 3.83 -1.93 -5.78
N TRP A 192 3.14 -3.08 -5.89
CA TRP A 192 3.03 -3.91 -7.07
C TRP A 192 1.59 -3.99 -7.56
N ILE A 193 1.39 -4.12 -8.87
CA ILE A 193 0.06 -4.20 -9.47
C ILE A 193 -0.79 -5.34 -8.87
N THR A 194 -0.16 -6.46 -8.53
CA THR A 194 -0.84 -7.61 -7.91
C THR A 194 -1.38 -7.28 -6.51
N GLY A 195 -0.65 -6.47 -5.72
CA GLY A 195 -1.15 -5.99 -4.43
C GLY A 195 -2.36 -5.09 -4.58
N LEU A 196 -2.35 -4.17 -5.55
CA LEU A 196 -3.48 -3.28 -5.81
C LEU A 196 -4.72 -4.03 -6.31
N VAL A 197 -4.54 -4.98 -7.23
CA VAL A 197 -5.66 -5.77 -7.76
C VAL A 197 -6.27 -6.65 -6.67
N TRP A 198 -5.43 -7.47 -5.98
CA TRP A 198 -5.93 -8.52 -5.12
C TRP A 198 -6.23 -8.07 -3.69
N ASN A 199 -5.43 -7.13 -3.13
CA ASN A 199 -5.63 -6.71 -1.73
C ASN A 199 -6.47 -5.44 -1.59
N VAL A 200 -6.68 -4.68 -2.67
CA VAL A 200 -7.37 -3.39 -2.60
C VAL A 200 -8.57 -3.36 -3.55
N TYR A 201 -8.37 -2.97 -4.80
CA TYR A 201 -9.48 -2.61 -5.68
C TYR A 201 -10.36 -3.80 -6.07
N GLY A 202 -9.77 -4.87 -6.61
CA GLY A 202 -10.54 -6.03 -7.05
C GLY A 202 -11.31 -6.69 -5.92
N LEU A 203 -10.64 -6.89 -4.79
CA LEU A 203 -11.26 -7.48 -3.61
C LEU A 203 -12.44 -6.66 -3.08
N LEU A 204 -12.23 -5.33 -2.92
CA LEU A 204 -13.25 -4.45 -2.35
C LEU A 204 -14.43 -4.24 -3.30
N ILE A 205 -14.20 -4.26 -4.62
CA ILE A 205 -15.28 -4.27 -5.62
C ILE A 205 -16.19 -5.50 -5.44
N MET A 206 -15.59 -6.65 -5.11
CA MET A 206 -16.35 -7.89 -4.84
C MET A 206 -17.00 -7.93 -3.46
N GLY A 207 -16.67 -6.97 -2.57
CA GLY A 207 -17.18 -6.92 -1.20
C GLY A 207 -16.56 -7.97 -0.26
N ALA A 208 -15.43 -8.55 -0.64
CA ALA A 208 -14.70 -9.57 0.13
C ALA A 208 -13.71 -8.97 1.13
N SER A 209 -13.09 -9.80 1.96
CA SER A 209 -12.13 -9.40 2.99
C SER A 209 -10.69 -9.79 2.62
N ALA A 210 -9.71 -8.95 3.00
CA ALA A 210 -8.28 -9.26 2.86
C ALA A 210 -7.61 -9.45 4.21
N ILE A 211 -6.64 -10.35 4.25
CA ILE A 211 -5.65 -10.40 5.32
C ILE A 211 -4.44 -9.57 4.87
N ILE A 212 -4.18 -8.47 5.55
CA ILE A 212 -2.99 -7.64 5.34
C ILE A 212 -1.91 -8.11 6.30
N TYR A 213 -0.70 -8.30 5.80
CA TYR A 213 0.41 -8.81 6.57
C TYR A 213 1.72 -8.09 6.24
N ASP A 214 2.27 -7.43 7.25
CA ASP A 214 3.62 -6.90 7.21
C ASP A 214 4.58 -7.89 7.85
N GLY A 215 5.49 -8.45 7.06
CA GLY A 215 6.47 -9.41 7.55
C GLY A 215 6.94 -10.43 6.52
N ALA A 216 7.94 -11.22 6.90
CA ALA A 216 8.45 -12.30 6.07
C ALA A 216 7.59 -13.57 6.20
N LEU A 217 7.40 -14.29 5.10
CA LEU A 217 6.53 -15.46 5.03
C LEU A 217 7.08 -16.67 5.79
N ASP A 218 8.38 -16.65 6.10
CA ASP A 218 9.15 -17.70 6.76
C ASP A 218 9.70 -17.29 8.13
N TYR A 219 9.16 -16.22 8.75
CA TYR A 219 9.61 -15.71 10.04
C TYR A 219 8.40 -15.41 10.95
N PRO A 220 8.47 -15.70 12.28
CA PRO A 220 9.59 -16.27 13.05
C PRO A 220 9.84 -17.76 12.81
N THR A 221 8.93 -18.46 12.14
CA THR A 221 9.03 -19.88 11.83
C THR A 221 8.74 -20.13 10.35
N GLU A 222 9.29 -21.19 9.77
CA GLU A 222 9.10 -21.55 8.35
C GLU A 222 7.63 -21.81 7.98
N ASP A 223 6.78 -22.06 8.96
CA ASP A 223 5.36 -22.33 8.79
C ASP A 223 4.45 -21.10 9.08
N ARG A 224 5.05 -19.90 9.20
CA ARG A 224 4.33 -18.67 9.54
C ARG A 224 3.11 -18.41 8.67
N ILE A 225 3.24 -18.61 7.37
CA ILE A 225 2.16 -18.34 6.43
C ILE A 225 0.97 -19.29 6.65
N TRP A 226 1.24 -20.57 6.95
CA TRP A 226 0.20 -21.57 7.22
C TRP A 226 -0.54 -21.30 8.52
N GLN A 227 0.18 -20.76 9.53
CA GLN A 227 -0.43 -20.29 10.78
C GLN A 227 -1.42 -19.16 10.50
N ILE A 228 -1.07 -18.20 9.64
CA ILE A 228 -1.94 -17.07 9.29
C ILE A 228 -3.18 -17.59 8.56
N LEU A 229 -3.01 -18.42 7.53
CA LEU A 229 -4.12 -19.00 6.76
C LEU A 229 -5.12 -19.71 7.67
N SER A 230 -4.63 -20.62 8.50
CA SER A 230 -5.47 -21.40 9.41
C SER A 230 -6.13 -20.53 10.48
N LYS A 231 -5.37 -19.60 11.10
CA LYS A 231 -5.87 -18.72 12.16
C LYS A 231 -7.01 -17.81 11.69
N HIS A 232 -6.94 -17.33 10.46
CA HIS A 232 -7.89 -16.37 9.91
C HIS A 232 -8.91 -16.99 8.96
N ASN A 233 -8.92 -18.35 8.85
CA ASN A 233 -9.84 -19.08 7.97
C ASN A 233 -9.83 -18.49 6.53
N ALA A 234 -8.65 -18.26 5.98
CA ALA A 234 -8.53 -17.75 4.62
C ALA A 234 -9.15 -18.77 3.63
N THR A 235 -10.06 -18.30 2.79
CA THR A 235 -10.73 -19.14 1.79
C THR A 235 -9.98 -19.15 0.45
N ILE A 236 -9.24 -18.07 0.18
CA ILE A 236 -8.45 -17.92 -1.04
C ILE A 236 -7.01 -17.56 -0.67
N PHE A 237 -6.06 -18.29 -1.22
CA PHE A 237 -4.64 -18.04 -1.02
C PHE A 237 -3.92 -17.81 -2.35
N GLY A 238 -3.40 -16.59 -2.52
CA GLY A 238 -2.56 -16.24 -3.65
C GLY A 238 -1.09 -16.17 -3.25
N ILE A 239 -0.19 -16.59 -4.13
CA ILE A 239 1.23 -16.66 -3.82
C ILE A 239 2.12 -16.51 -5.05
N SER A 240 3.28 -15.89 -4.89
CA SER A 240 4.27 -15.77 -5.95
C SER A 240 5.02 -17.09 -6.19
N PRO A 241 5.49 -17.35 -7.43
CA PRO A 241 6.32 -18.52 -7.73
C PRO A 241 7.60 -18.59 -6.88
N THR A 242 8.16 -17.44 -6.48
CA THR A 242 9.34 -17.36 -5.61
C THR A 242 9.05 -17.92 -4.23
N ALA A 243 7.90 -17.57 -3.65
CA ALA A 243 7.51 -18.08 -2.34
C ALA A 243 7.20 -19.59 -2.39
N VAL A 244 6.59 -20.08 -3.50
CA VAL A 244 6.39 -21.54 -3.69
C VAL A 244 7.73 -22.28 -3.69
N ARG A 245 8.75 -21.74 -4.38
CA ARG A 245 10.10 -22.34 -4.37
C ARG A 245 10.72 -22.34 -2.98
N LEU A 246 10.52 -21.28 -2.19
CA LEU A 246 10.97 -21.20 -0.80
C LEU A 246 10.36 -22.33 0.04
N PHE A 247 9.03 -22.50 -0.04
CA PHE A 247 8.34 -23.55 0.73
C PHE A 247 8.74 -24.96 0.28
N LYS A 248 8.96 -25.15 -1.01
CA LYS A 248 9.47 -26.44 -1.51
C LYS A 248 10.89 -26.73 -0.98
N LYS A 249 11.76 -25.72 -0.94
CA LYS A 249 13.11 -25.85 -0.37
C LYS A 249 13.07 -26.24 1.11
N ASN A 250 12.12 -25.70 1.87
CA ASN A 250 11.95 -25.95 3.30
C ASN A 250 11.11 -27.23 3.59
N ASN A 251 10.81 -28.05 2.57
CA ASN A 251 9.97 -29.24 2.70
C ASN A 251 8.66 -29.00 3.44
N ALA A 252 8.01 -27.87 3.18
CA ALA A 252 6.76 -27.50 3.82
C ALA A 252 5.68 -28.56 3.61
N GLN A 253 5.07 -29.03 4.70
CA GLN A 253 3.96 -30.00 4.70
C GLN A 253 2.79 -29.47 5.53
N PRO A 254 2.15 -28.37 5.08
CA PRO A 254 1.15 -27.63 5.89
C PRO A 254 -0.04 -28.50 6.27
N LEU A 255 -0.55 -29.35 5.36
CA LEU A 255 -1.72 -30.20 5.59
C LEU A 255 -1.55 -31.23 6.72
N LYS A 256 -0.32 -31.53 7.13
CA LYS A 256 -0.08 -32.40 8.28
C LYS A 256 -0.23 -31.66 9.62
N LYS A 257 -0.19 -30.36 9.62
CA LYS A 257 -0.09 -29.53 10.83
C LYS A 257 -1.23 -28.54 10.99
N TYR A 258 -1.79 -28.06 9.88
CA TYR A 258 -2.82 -27.02 9.85
C TYR A 258 -4.07 -27.50 9.11
N SER A 259 -5.24 -27.07 9.59
CA SER A 259 -6.47 -27.14 8.83
C SER A 259 -6.49 -25.98 7.85
N LEU A 260 -6.45 -26.29 6.56
CA LEU A 260 -6.42 -25.30 5.46
C LEU A 260 -7.60 -25.56 4.53
#